data_3636178e0ecb1eb59b2fe65f264cb00f
#
_entry.id   3636178e0ecb1eb59b2fe65f264cb00f
#
_cell.length_a   1.000
_cell.length_b   1.000
_cell.length_c   1.000
_cell.angle_alpha   90.00
_cell.angle_beta   90.00
_cell.angle_gamma   90.00
#
_symmetry.space_group_name_H-M   'P 1'
#
loop_
_entity.id
_entity.type
_entity.pdbx_description
1 polymer ?
#
loop_
_entity_poly.entity_id
_entity_poly.type
_entity_poly.pdbx_seq_one_letter_code
_entity_poly.pdbx_strand_id
1 'polypeptide(L)'
;MIIQPKVRGFVCITAHPKGCEQHILEEIDFVKNQKPIAGGPGRVLVIGGSTGYGLSSRIVPTFSWGAKTIGVFFERPPATERPATAGWYNSVAFKNAAEKHGYYARNVNGDAFSDEIKTKVGDLIEKDWGQVDLIVYSLASPRRKHPKTGVVYASEIKPIGNVFKGKSIDTDRDMVIDASIEPATPEEIAGTVKVMGGEDW
;
A
#
# COMPACT_ATOMS: atom_id res chain seq x y z
N MET A 1 8.19 -13.36 22.67
CA MET A 1 8.51 -14.21 21.50
C MET A 1 9.58 -13.49 20.69
N ILE A 2 10.67 -14.18 20.33
CA ILE A 2 11.70 -13.63 19.43
C ILE A 2 11.30 -14.03 18.02
N ILE A 3 11.05 -13.05 17.16
CA ILE A 3 10.71 -13.29 15.76
C ILE A 3 12.00 -13.53 15.00
N GLN A 4 12.17 -14.74 14.46
CA GLN A 4 13.31 -15.08 13.61
C GLN A 4 13.04 -14.61 12.17
N PRO A 5 14.04 -14.00 11.51
CA PRO A 5 13.94 -13.65 10.11
C PRO A 5 13.69 -14.91 9.25
N LYS A 6 12.70 -14.86 8.37
CA LYS A 6 12.45 -15.89 7.38
C LYS A 6 12.53 -15.28 6.00
N VAL A 7 13.56 -15.65 5.27
CA VAL A 7 13.83 -15.14 3.92
C VAL A 7 13.38 -16.18 2.89
N ARG A 8 12.77 -15.71 1.81
CA ARG A 8 12.41 -16.49 0.64
C ARG A 8 12.83 -15.71 -0.61
N GLY A 9 13.86 -16.19 -1.32
CA GLY A 9 14.53 -15.40 -2.34
C GLY A 9 15.05 -14.09 -1.74
N PHE A 10 14.76 -12.98 -2.37
CA PHE A 10 15.16 -11.65 -1.90
C PHE A 10 14.15 -10.99 -0.91
N VAL A 11 13.10 -11.70 -0.49
CA VAL A 11 12.04 -11.15 0.36
C VAL A 11 12.13 -11.72 1.77
N CYS A 12 12.25 -10.85 2.78
CA CYS A 12 12.01 -11.22 4.17
C CYS A 12 10.50 -11.23 4.44
N ILE A 13 9.95 -12.43 4.70
CA ILE A 13 8.51 -12.64 4.87
C ILE A 13 8.02 -12.54 6.31
N THR A 14 8.92 -12.26 7.26
CA THR A 14 8.58 -11.97 8.65
C THR A 14 8.87 -10.52 8.97
N ALA A 15 8.01 -9.92 9.80
CA ALA A 15 8.15 -8.55 10.25
C ALA A 15 8.26 -8.51 11.78
N HIS A 16 9.11 -7.64 12.29
CA HIS A 16 9.26 -7.42 13.73
C HIS A 16 8.35 -6.27 14.16
N PRO A 17 7.35 -6.51 15.06
CA PRO A 17 6.36 -5.48 15.43
C PRO A 17 7.00 -4.18 15.93
N LYS A 18 7.98 -4.30 16.84
CA LYS A 18 8.68 -3.13 17.40
C LYS A 18 9.58 -2.43 16.38
N GLY A 19 10.16 -3.16 15.43
CA GLY A 19 10.93 -2.55 14.34
C GLY A 19 10.02 -1.75 13.41
N CYS A 20 8.85 -2.29 13.06
CA CYS A 20 7.85 -1.57 12.28
C CYS A 20 7.34 -0.31 13.01
N GLU A 21 7.04 -0.43 14.31
CA GLU A 21 6.63 0.72 15.13
C GLU A 21 7.71 1.82 15.14
N GLN A 22 8.95 1.44 15.41
CA GLN A 22 10.07 2.38 15.46
C GLN A 22 10.29 3.09 14.13
N HIS A 23 10.26 2.35 13.02
CA HIS A 23 10.39 2.93 11.69
C HIS A 23 9.31 3.96 11.38
N ILE A 24 8.05 3.68 11.74
CA ILE A 24 6.95 4.64 11.56
C ILE A 24 7.12 5.88 12.43
N LEU A 25 7.60 5.72 13.67
CA LEU A 25 7.87 6.87 14.54
C LEU A 25 9.00 7.74 13.99
N GLU A 26 10.03 7.16 13.41
CA GLU A 26 11.13 7.87 12.73
C GLU A 26 10.63 8.66 11.50
N GLU A 27 9.76 8.04 10.67
CA GLU A 27 9.14 8.76 9.54
C GLU A 27 8.26 9.93 10.02
N ILE A 28 7.49 9.74 11.09
CA ILE A 28 6.66 10.78 11.69
C ILE A 28 7.55 11.93 12.22
N ASP A 29 8.59 11.61 12.93
CA ASP A 29 9.52 12.61 13.46
C ASP A 29 10.23 13.36 12.33
N PHE A 30 10.62 12.67 11.26
CA PHE A 30 11.15 13.32 10.07
C PHE A 30 10.17 14.37 9.51
N VAL A 31 8.89 14.01 9.33
CA VAL A 31 7.85 14.91 8.81
C VAL A 31 7.64 16.11 9.74
N LYS A 32 7.54 15.89 11.05
CA LYS A 32 7.33 16.95 12.05
C LYS A 32 8.49 17.96 12.10
N ASN A 33 9.69 17.54 11.75
CA ASN A 33 10.88 18.39 11.70
C ASN A 33 11.03 19.16 10.37
N GLN A 34 10.14 18.93 9.39
CA GLN A 34 10.12 19.73 8.16
C GLN A 34 9.36 21.05 8.35
N LYS A 35 9.55 21.97 7.41
CA LYS A 35 8.75 23.20 7.40
C LYS A 35 7.25 22.84 7.21
N PRO A 36 6.35 23.42 8.01
CA PRO A 36 4.92 23.19 7.85
C PRO A 36 4.45 23.55 6.45
N ILE A 37 3.60 22.70 5.87
CA ILE A 37 2.92 22.97 4.60
C ILE A 37 1.59 23.62 4.95
N ALA A 38 1.37 24.84 4.47
CA ALA A 38 0.10 25.55 4.66
C ALA A 38 -0.89 25.17 3.54
N GLY A 39 -2.18 25.04 3.89
CA GLY A 39 -3.27 24.91 2.92
C GLY A 39 -3.37 23.54 2.23
N GLY A 40 -2.88 22.47 2.84
CA GLY A 40 -3.07 21.11 2.33
C GLY A 40 -4.52 20.60 2.45
N PRO A 41 -4.91 19.54 1.70
CA PRO A 41 -6.24 18.92 1.78
C PRO A 41 -6.53 18.40 3.18
N GLY A 42 -7.73 18.68 3.70
CA GLY A 42 -8.10 18.35 5.08
C GLY A 42 -8.55 16.91 5.28
N ARG A 43 -9.03 16.24 4.21
CA ARG A 43 -9.62 14.90 4.25
C ARG A 43 -9.02 14.05 3.11
N VAL A 44 -8.16 13.11 3.48
CA VAL A 44 -7.34 12.33 2.53
C VAL A 44 -7.70 10.85 2.60
N LEU A 45 -8.18 10.31 1.50
CA LEU A 45 -8.37 8.87 1.29
C LEU A 45 -7.13 8.31 0.61
N VAL A 46 -6.53 7.27 1.21
CA VAL A 46 -5.37 6.58 0.63
C VAL A 46 -5.70 5.11 0.41
N ILE A 47 -5.71 4.70 -0.84
CA ILE A 47 -5.92 3.31 -1.26
C ILE A 47 -4.55 2.70 -1.51
N GLY A 48 -4.21 1.63 -0.75
CA GLY A 48 -2.86 1.08 -0.68
C GLY A 48 -2.00 1.71 0.43
N GLY A 49 -2.61 2.08 1.56
CA GLY A 49 -2.02 2.93 2.61
C GLY A 49 -1.26 2.22 3.73
N SER A 50 -0.74 1.01 3.54
CA SER A 50 -0.06 0.24 4.60
C SER A 50 1.46 0.29 4.59
N THR A 51 2.07 0.57 3.43
CA THR A 51 3.52 0.63 3.24
C THR A 51 3.92 1.65 2.17
N GLY A 52 5.21 1.96 2.07
CA GLY A 52 5.80 2.74 0.99
C GLY A 52 5.10 4.07 0.74
N TYR A 53 4.92 4.42 -0.53
CA TYR A 53 4.35 5.72 -0.93
C TYR A 53 2.94 5.95 -0.39
N GLY A 54 2.10 4.91 -0.33
CA GLY A 54 0.75 5.02 0.21
C GLY A 54 0.76 5.37 1.69
N LEU A 55 1.60 4.73 2.50
CA LEU A 55 1.71 5.05 3.92
C LEU A 55 2.30 6.43 4.14
N SER A 56 3.35 6.82 3.41
CA SER A 56 3.91 8.17 3.47
C SER A 56 2.87 9.23 3.08
N SER A 57 1.97 8.91 2.14
CA SER A 57 0.83 9.77 1.77
C SER A 57 -0.24 9.89 2.86
N ARG A 58 -0.15 9.10 3.94
CA ARG A 58 -0.94 9.27 5.17
C ARG A 58 -0.16 10.03 6.24
N ILE A 59 1.12 9.67 6.43
CA ILE A 59 1.98 10.28 7.45
C ILE A 59 2.14 11.77 7.20
N VAL A 60 2.49 12.15 5.98
CA VAL A 60 2.75 13.56 5.62
C VAL A 60 1.52 14.45 5.91
N PRO A 61 0.33 14.21 5.35
CA PRO A 61 -0.81 15.09 5.61
C PRO A 61 -1.25 15.09 7.08
N THR A 62 -1.19 13.95 7.76
CA THR A 62 -1.58 13.87 9.16
C THR A 62 -0.66 14.69 10.07
N PHE A 63 0.66 14.57 9.92
CA PHE A 63 1.62 15.17 10.84
C PHE A 63 2.19 16.52 10.39
N SER A 64 2.02 16.89 9.12
CA SER A 64 2.46 18.19 8.62
C SER A 64 1.41 19.29 8.77
N TRP A 65 0.11 18.98 8.57
CA TRP A 65 -0.97 19.98 8.68
C TRP A 65 -2.27 19.47 9.33
N GLY A 66 -2.24 18.30 9.97
CA GLY A 66 -3.37 17.80 10.75
C GLY A 66 -4.56 17.25 9.95
N ALA A 67 -4.32 16.77 8.72
CA ALA A 67 -5.38 16.20 7.90
C ALA A 67 -5.98 14.93 8.53
N LYS A 68 -7.29 14.75 8.33
CA LYS A 68 -7.98 13.50 8.61
C LYS A 68 -7.63 12.49 7.52
N THR A 69 -7.29 11.25 7.88
CA THR A 69 -6.94 10.23 6.89
C THR A 69 -7.72 8.93 7.07
N ILE A 70 -8.16 8.35 5.95
CA ILE A 70 -8.64 6.97 5.86
C ILE A 70 -7.66 6.22 4.96
N GLY A 71 -7.12 5.09 5.45
CA GLY A 71 -6.26 4.20 4.66
C GLY A 71 -6.94 2.86 4.41
N VAL A 72 -6.99 2.47 3.15
CA VAL A 72 -7.47 1.16 2.70
C VAL A 72 -6.26 0.31 2.35
N PHE A 73 -6.23 -0.93 2.81
CA PHE A 73 -5.14 -1.87 2.55
C PHE A 73 -5.60 -3.30 2.74
N PHE A 74 -4.82 -4.26 2.24
CA PHE A 74 -5.13 -5.67 2.38
C PHE A 74 -3.96 -6.41 3.03
N GLU A 75 -3.95 -6.39 4.36
CA GLU A 75 -2.88 -6.94 5.17
C GLU A 75 -3.36 -8.09 6.03
N ARG A 76 -2.46 -9.05 6.26
CA ARG A 76 -2.76 -10.20 7.09
C ARG A 76 -2.52 -9.88 8.57
N PRO A 77 -3.55 -10.00 9.43
CA PRO A 77 -3.40 -9.80 10.87
C PRO A 77 -2.53 -10.91 11.51
N PRO A 78 -2.07 -10.70 12.76
CA PRO A 78 -1.37 -11.74 13.51
C PRO A 78 -2.30 -12.93 13.80
N ALA A 79 -1.71 -14.11 13.93
CA ALA A 79 -2.34 -15.32 14.43
C ALA A 79 -1.47 -15.93 15.54
N THR A 80 -1.97 -16.97 16.23
CA THR A 80 -1.32 -17.55 17.43
C THR A 80 0.15 -17.91 17.21
N GLU A 81 0.49 -18.47 16.03
CA GLU A 81 1.86 -18.93 15.72
C GLU A 81 2.51 -18.15 14.57
N ARG A 82 1.90 -17.05 14.15
CA ARG A 82 2.36 -16.32 12.99
C ARG A 82 2.27 -14.81 13.19
N PRO A 83 3.37 -14.06 12.97
CA PRO A 83 3.33 -12.61 12.99
C PRO A 83 2.44 -12.07 11.85
N ALA A 84 1.95 -10.85 12.03
CA ALA A 84 1.29 -10.11 10.97
C ALA A 84 2.28 -9.74 9.86
N THR A 85 1.76 -9.24 8.75
CA THR A 85 2.57 -8.58 7.72
C THR A 85 3.12 -7.24 8.23
N ALA A 86 4.20 -6.75 7.61
CA ALA A 86 4.79 -5.47 7.97
C ALA A 86 3.77 -4.33 7.86
N GLY A 87 2.98 -4.30 6.76
CA GLY A 87 1.97 -3.28 6.55
C GLY A 87 0.86 -3.26 7.61
N TRP A 88 0.53 -4.41 8.19
CA TRP A 88 -0.37 -4.46 9.34
C TRP A 88 0.21 -3.71 10.54
N TYR A 89 1.46 -4.03 10.93
CA TYR A 89 2.12 -3.39 12.07
C TYR A 89 2.33 -1.89 11.83
N ASN A 90 2.75 -1.51 10.63
CA ASN A 90 2.91 -0.11 10.24
C ASN A 90 1.58 0.66 10.37
N SER A 91 0.48 0.08 9.87
CA SER A 91 -0.84 0.71 9.93
C SER A 91 -1.37 0.86 11.35
N VAL A 92 -1.06 -0.10 12.23
CA VAL A 92 -1.38 -0.01 13.67
C VAL A 92 -0.53 1.06 14.33
N ALA A 93 0.78 1.07 14.08
CA ALA A 93 1.70 2.06 14.65
C ALA A 93 1.33 3.48 14.24
N PHE A 94 1.08 3.70 12.95
CA PHE A 94 0.61 4.99 12.43
C PHE A 94 -0.69 5.44 13.11
N LYS A 95 -1.71 4.56 13.16
CA LYS A 95 -2.99 4.89 13.77
C LYS A 95 -2.83 5.28 15.24
N ASN A 96 -2.08 4.49 16.00
CA ASN A 96 -1.84 4.76 17.42
C ASN A 96 -1.10 6.10 17.62
N ALA A 97 -0.10 6.38 16.80
CA ALA A 97 0.63 7.66 16.84
C ALA A 97 -0.29 8.84 16.49
N ALA A 98 -1.11 8.73 15.45
CA ALA A 98 -2.07 9.75 15.06
C ALA A 98 -3.07 10.03 16.19
N GLU A 99 -3.68 9.00 16.76
CA GLU A 99 -4.65 9.13 17.88
C GLU A 99 -4.01 9.73 19.12
N LYS A 100 -2.77 9.37 19.45
CA LYS A 100 -2.01 9.96 20.58
C LYS A 100 -1.81 11.48 20.40
N HIS A 101 -1.72 11.95 19.17
CA HIS A 101 -1.59 13.37 18.85
C HIS A 101 -2.95 14.06 18.60
N GLY A 102 -4.08 13.38 18.82
CA GLY A 102 -5.41 13.92 18.61
C GLY A 102 -5.85 14.01 17.14
N TYR A 103 -5.13 13.35 16.23
CA TYR A 103 -5.49 13.33 14.81
C TYR A 103 -6.45 12.20 14.47
N TYR A 104 -7.34 12.46 13.51
CA TYR A 104 -8.25 11.45 13.00
C TYR A 104 -7.51 10.54 12.01
N ALA A 105 -7.47 9.23 12.31
CA ALA A 105 -6.94 8.20 11.42
C ALA A 105 -7.79 6.94 11.47
N ARG A 106 -8.27 6.46 10.32
CA ARG A 106 -9.03 5.22 10.21
C ARG A 106 -8.31 4.22 9.29
N ASN A 107 -8.41 2.97 9.65
CA ASN A 107 -7.88 1.83 8.90
C ASN A 107 -9.04 0.95 8.42
N VAL A 108 -9.09 0.69 7.13
CA VAL A 108 -10.00 -0.27 6.51
C VAL A 108 -9.15 -1.39 5.90
N ASN A 109 -9.18 -2.57 6.50
CA ASN A 109 -8.45 -3.73 5.99
C ASN A 109 -9.39 -4.62 5.18
N GLY A 110 -9.04 -4.86 3.93
CA GLY A 110 -9.78 -5.70 3.00
C GLY A 110 -9.35 -5.46 1.56
N ASP A 111 -9.89 -6.28 0.65
CA ASP A 111 -9.61 -6.14 -0.78
C ASP A 111 -10.22 -4.84 -1.33
N ALA A 112 -9.37 -3.89 -1.67
CA ALA A 112 -9.77 -2.60 -2.22
C ALA A 112 -10.57 -2.71 -3.54
N PHE A 113 -10.43 -3.81 -4.26
CA PHE A 113 -11.17 -4.07 -5.49
C PHE A 113 -12.60 -4.58 -5.24
N SER A 114 -12.92 -5.02 -4.01
CA SER A 114 -14.24 -5.57 -3.68
C SER A 114 -15.30 -4.48 -3.48
N ASP A 115 -16.53 -4.74 -3.90
CA ASP A 115 -17.66 -3.84 -3.70
C ASP A 115 -17.96 -3.65 -2.20
N GLU A 116 -17.72 -4.68 -1.38
CA GLU A 116 -17.88 -4.61 0.09
C GLU A 116 -16.99 -3.53 0.70
N ILE A 117 -15.69 -3.52 0.35
CA ILE A 117 -14.75 -2.52 0.90
C ILE A 117 -15.05 -1.14 0.36
N LYS A 118 -15.41 -0.99 -0.92
CA LYS A 118 -15.81 0.30 -1.49
C LYS A 118 -17.02 0.88 -0.78
N THR A 119 -18.06 0.08 -0.58
CA THR A 119 -19.27 0.49 0.17
C THR A 119 -18.90 0.91 1.60
N LYS A 120 -18.14 0.08 2.31
CA LYS A 120 -17.71 0.38 3.68
C LYS A 120 -16.93 1.69 3.78
N VAL A 121 -16.08 1.99 2.81
CA VAL A 121 -15.31 3.24 2.78
C VAL A 121 -16.23 4.41 2.43
N GLY A 122 -17.15 4.25 1.49
CA GLY A 122 -18.17 5.25 1.16
C GLY A 122 -19.01 5.64 2.38
N ASP A 123 -19.56 4.66 3.09
CA ASP A 123 -20.36 4.86 4.31
C ASP A 123 -19.55 5.58 5.40
N LEU A 124 -18.26 5.21 5.54
CA LEU A 124 -17.38 5.85 6.52
C LEU A 124 -17.09 7.31 6.15
N ILE A 125 -16.88 7.60 4.88
CA ILE A 125 -16.68 8.97 4.38
C ILE A 125 -17.93 9.81 4.59
N GLU A 126 -19.09 9.29 4.18
CA GLU A 126 -20.37 9.99 4.34
C GLU A 126 -20.63 10.32 5.81
N LYS A 127 -20.47 9.33 6.69
CA LYS A 127 -20.69 9.48 8.14
C LYS A 127 -19.75 10.48 8.80
N ASP A 128 -18.44 10.38 8.53
CA ASP A 128 -17.43 11.09 9.31
C ASP A 128 -16.96 12.41 8.65
N TRP A 129 -17.10 12.53 7.33
CA TRP A 129 -16.51 13.62 6.53
C TRP A 129 -17.47 14.35 5.60
N GLY A 130 -18.47 13.65 5.06
CA GLY A 130 -19.36 14.14 4.02
C GLY A 130 -18.74 14.21 2.63
N GLN A 131 -17.44 14.45 2.52
CA GLN A 131 -16.69 14.50 1.24
C GLN A 131 -15.20 14.22 1.44
N VAL A 132 -14.49 13.97 0.35
CA VAL A 132 -13.03 13.79 0.30
C VAL A 132 -12.42 14.97 -0.44
N ASP A 133 -11.25 15.45 0.03
CA ASP A 133 -10.52 16.55 -0.63
C ASP A 133 -9.39 16.02 -1.53
N LEU A 134 -8.81 14.87 -1.17
CA LEU A 134 -7.74 14.21 -1.94
C LEU A 134 -7.89 12.70 -1.87
N ILE A 135 -7.81 12.05 -3.04
CA ILE A 135 -7.67 10.59 -3.14
C ILE A 135 -6.26 10.28 -3.64
N VAL A 136 -5.55 9.43 -2.90
CA VAL A 136 -4.27 8.85 -3.32
C VAL A 136 -4.50 7.38 -3.63
N TYR A 137 -4.32 7.01 -4.89
CA TYR A 137 -4.39 5.63 -5.35
C TYR A 137 -2.97 5.09 -5.51
N SER A 138 -2.50 4.34 -4.50
CA SER A 138 -1.16 3.75 -4.43
C SER A 138 -1.26 2.24 -4.30
N LEU A 139 -1.88 1.62 -5.30
CA LEU A 139 -2.21 0.22 -5.30
C LEU A 139 -1.55 -0.47 -6.49
N ALA A 140 -0.88 -1.58 -6.23
CA ALA A 140 -0.39 -2.51 -7.24
C ALA A 140 -0.67 -3.95 -6.79
N SER A 141 -1.08 -4.79 -7.72
CA SER A 141 -1.35 -6.18 -7.45
C SER A 141 -0.97 -7.04 -8.65
N PRO A 142 -0.44 -8.26 -8.44
CA PRO A 142 -0.23 -9.20 -9.54
C PRO A 142 -1.55 -9.80 -10.08
N ARG A 143 -2.63 -9.72 -9.31
CA ARG A 143 -3.93 -10.30 -9.67
C ARG A 143 -5.08 -9.51 -9.07
N ARG A 144 -6.21 -9.48 -9.80
CA ARG A 144 -7.48 -8.93 -9.33
C ARG A 144 -8.60 -9.90 -9.68
N LYS A 145 -9.46 -10.19 -8.71
CA LYS A 145 -10.75 -10.85 -8.97
C LYS A 145 -11.82 -9.78 -9.20
N HIS A 146 -12.41 -9.77 -10.39
CA HIS A 146 -13.47 -8.82 -10.71
C HIS A 146 -14.72 -9.09 -9.82
N PRO A 147 -15.23 -8.10 -9.06
CA PRO A 147 -16.25 -8.35 -8.04
C PRO A 147 -17.57 -8.86 -8.61
N LYS A 148 -17.98 -8.40 -9.79
CA LYS A 148 -19.26 -8.79 -10.42
C LYS A 148 -19.18 -10.08 -11.21
N THR A 149 -18.08 -10.34 -11.92
CA THR A 149 -17.98 -11.49 -12.84
C THR A 149 -17.22 -12.67 -12.24
N GLY A 150 -16.44 -12.45 -11.18
CA GLY A 150 -15.57 -13.46 -10.58
C GLY A 150 -14.33 -13.80 -11.42
N VAL A 151 -14.15 -13.20 -12.59
CA VAL A 151 -12.99 -13.41 -13.46
C VAL A 151 -11.73 -12.90 -12.76
N VAL A 152 -10.65 -13.69 -12.81
CA VAL A 152 -9.34 -13.31 -12.26
C VAL A 152 -8.47 -12.82 -13.41
N TYR A 153 -8.08 -11.55 -13.35
CA TYR A 153 -7.10 -10.95 -14.23
C TYR A 153 -5.71 -10.99 -13.61
N ALA A 154 -4.68 -11.08 -14.44
CA ALA A 154 -3.28 -10.97 -14.05
C ALA A 154 -2.66 -9.71 -14.65
N SER A 155 -1.73 -9.10 -13.92
CA SER A 155 -0.89 -8.01 -14.43
C SER A 155 0.50 -8.52 -14.76
N GLU A 156 1.11 -7.91 -15.78
CA GLU A 156 2.44 -8.22 -16.25
C GLU A 156 3.32 -6.97 -16.26
N ILE A 157 4.57 -7.14 -15.86
CA ILE A 157 5.59 -6.08 -15.99
C ILE A 157 6.47 -6.44 -17.18
N LYS A 158 6.03 -6.01 -18.37
CA LYS A 158 6.71 -6.26 -19.63
C LYS A 158 6.82 -4.98 -20.47
N PRO A 159 7.82 -4.86 -21.34
CA PRO A 159 7.91 -3.75 -22.28
C PRO A 159 6.73 -3.77 -23.27
N ILE A 160 6.42 -2.63 -23.84
CA ILE A 160 5.41 -2.50 -24.90
C ILE A 160 6.13 -2.31 -26.24
N GLY A 161 5.75 -3.13 -27.22
CA GLY A 161 6.20 -3.03 -28.62
C GLY A 161 7.48 -3.77 -28.90
N ASN A 162 8.59 -3.50 -28.21
CA ASN A 162 9.90 -4.11 -28.53
C ASN A 162 10.45 -4.94 -27.36
N VAL A 163 11.28 -5.93 -27.70
CA VAL A 163 12.02 -6.73 -26.72
C VAL A 163 12.94 -5.81 -25.90
N PHE A 164 12.86 -5.89 -24.58
CA PHE A 164 13.84 -5.26 -23.69
C PHE A 164 15.08 -6.16 -23.63
N LYS A 165 16.27 -5.57 -23.82
CA LYS A 165 17.56 -6.21 -23.58
C LYS A 165 18.40 -5.31 -22.68
N GLY A 166 18.98 -5.89 -21.61
CA GLY A 166 19.79 -5.11 -20.67
C GLY A 166 20.52 -6.02 -19.69
N LYS A 167 21.20 -5.37 -18.74
CA LYS A 167 21.85 -6.07 -17.62
C LYS A 167 20.88 -6.14 -16.44
N SER A 168 20.90 -7.24 -15.72
CA SER A 168 20.20 -7.45 -14.45
C SER A 168 21.17 -8.05 -13.44
N ILE A 169 20.76 -8.10 -12.17
CA ILE A 169 21.53 -8.71 -11.09
C ILE A 169 20.77 -9.95 -10.61
N ASP A 170 21.45 -11.10 -10.65
CA ASP A 170 21.01 -12.29 -9.93
C ASP A 170 21.52 -12.18 -8.49
N THR A 171 20.63 -11.80 -7.57
CA THR A 171 20.96 -11.58 -6.16
C THR A 171 21.24 -12.85 -5.39
N ASP A 172 20.82 -14.02 -5.90
CA ASP A 172 21.08 -15.31 -5.25
C ASP A 172 22.50 -15.79 -5.56
N ARG A 173 23.06 -15.37 -6.71
CA ARG A 173 24.40 -15.74 -7.17
C ARG A 173 25.40 -14.59 -7.13
N ASP A 174 24.94 -13.40 -6.75
CA ASP A 174 25.75 -12.16 -6.76
C ASP A 174 26.44 -11.91 -8.12
N MET A 175 25.67 -12.07 -9.19
CA MET A 175 26.16 -11.98 -10.56
C MET A 175 25.37 -11.03 -11.41
N VAL A 176 26.07 -10.28 -12.27
CA VAL A 176 25.44 -9.54 -13.37
C VAL A 176 25.13 -10.50 -14.52
N ILE A 177 23.88 -10.53 -14.95
CA ILE A 177 23.39 -11.38 -16.03
C ILE A 177 22.82 -10.55 -17.18
N ASP A 178 22.78 -11.12 -18.37
CA ASP A 178 22.01 -10.55 -19.48
C ASP A 178 20.54 -10.90 -19.32
N ALA A 179 19.68 -9.89 -19.37
CA ALA A 179 18.23 -10.04 -19.33
C ALA A 179 17.62 -9.73 -20.70
N SER A 180 16.71 -10.59 -21.14
CA SER A 180 15.85 -10.34 -22.31
C SER A 180 14.41 -10.58 -21.89
N ILE A 181 13.54 -9.57 -22.12
CA ILE A 181 12.13 -9.63 -21.79
C ILE A 181 11.33 -9.36 -23.06
N GLU A 182 10.53 -10.33 -23.46
CA GLU A 182 9.63 -10.20 -24.61
C GLU A 182 8.54 -9.14 -24.33
N PRO A 183 8.06 -8.43 -25.36
CA PRO A 183 7.01 -7.44 -25.20
C PRO A 183 5.69 -8.09 -24.73
N ALA A 184 4.89 -7.29 -24.01
CA ALA A 184 3.57 -7.71 -23.59
C ALA A 184 2.66 -7.94 -24.81
N THR A 185 1.86 -9.01 -24.75
CA THR A 185 0.79 -9.24 -25.73
C THR A 185 -0.38 -8.28 -25.48
N PRO A 186 -1.26 -8.09 -26.48
CA PRO A 186 -2.49 -7.28 -26.28
C PRO A 186 -3.33 -7.77 -25.07
N GLU A 187 -3.42 -9.09 -24.87
CA GLU A 187 -4.17 -9.71 -23.77
C GLU A 187 -3.52 -9.41 -22.42
N GLU A 188 -2.19 -9.46 -22.33
CA GLU A 188 -1.43 -9.11 -21.12
C GLU A 188 -1.57 -7.63 -20.76
N ILE A 189 -1.57 -6.74 -21.77
CA ILE A 189 -1.82 -5.31 -21.60
C ILE A 189 -3.23 -5.10 -21.07
N ALA A 190 -4.24 -5.70 -21.72
CA ALA A 190 -5.64 -5.60 -21.29
C ALA A 190 -5.84 -6.15 -19.86
N GLY A 191 -5.23 -7.28 -19.53
CA GLY A 191 -5.23 -7.87 -18.19
C GLY A 191 -4.62 -6.93 -17.16
N THR A 192 -3.47 -6.32 -17.48
CA THR A 192 -2.80 -5.35 -16.60
C THR A 192 -3.65 -4.12 -16.33
N VAL A 193 -4.32 -3.57 -17.36
CA VAL A 193 -5.28 -2.46 -17.20
C VAL A 193 -6.42 -2.85 -16.26
N LYS A 194 -6.97 -4.06 -16.41
CA LYS A 194 -8.03 -4.58 -15.53
C LYS A 194 -7.59 -4.76 -14.08
N VAL A 195 -6.34 -5.17 -13.84
CA VAL A 195 -5.79 -5.33 -12.49
C VAL A 195 -5.48 -3.98 -11.85
N MET A 196 -4.89 -3.04 -12.61
CA MET A 196 -4.43 -1.76 -12.08
C MET A 196 -5.54 -0.73 -11.88
N GLY A 197 -6.80 -1.12 -12.07
CA GLY A 197 -7.91 -0.33 -11.58
C GLY A 197 -8.40 0.77 -12.50
N GLY A 198 -8.26 0.62 -13.81
CA GLY A 198 -8.86 1.55 -14.76
C GLY A 198 -10.40 1.64 -14.69
N GLU A 199 -11.03 0.80 -13.86
CA GLU A 199 -12.48 0.70 -13.68
C GLU A 199 -12.92 0.90 -12.21
N ASP A 200 -11.97 1.21 -11.30
CA ASP A 200 -12.21 1.26 -9.86
C ASP A 200 -12.21 2.68 -9.31
N TRP A 201 -12.88 2.82 -8.17
CA TRP A 201 -12.94 4.04 -7.33
C TRP A 201 -13.46 5.31 -8.01
#